data_9ef35236330e43d9c9c30ea8bd6b5b0f
#
_entry.id   9ef35236330e43d9c9c30ea8bd6b5b0f
#
_cell.length_a   1.000
_cell.length_b   1.000
_cell.length_c   1.000
_cell.angle_alpha   90.00
_cell.angle_beta   90.00
_cell.angle_gamma   90.00
#
_symmetry.space_group_name_H-M   'P 1'
#
loop_
_entity.id
_entity.type
_entity.pdbx_description
1 polymer ?
#
loop_
_entity_poly.entity_id
_entity_poly.type
_entity_poly.pdbx_seq_one_letter_code
_entity_poly.pdbx_strand_id
1 'polypeptide(L)'
;FPSWHLGRLPDHEFIACSYNVSLAMSFSRKVKEVMSDPVYQGIFETRLHPDFQAAEEWAISGHRGGYVAAGVGGGITGKGAHVLTIDDPIKNAEEAASADLREKLWEWYTSTAYTRLAPGGGVLIIQTWWHDDDLAGRIQQAMKDDPEADQFEVVKYPAIAEADEWLDLATQELVRVEHSEPALVNDEDPDQVAQVSRAAAKRAPDAPEGAACTLKLLRPKGGRSEERRVGKECRSRW
;
A
#
# COMPACT_ATOMS: atom_id res chain seq x y z
N PHE A 1 -7.63 -2.77 3.13
CA PHE A 1 -8.09 -1.39 3.27
C PHE A 1 -9.55 -1.22 2.81
N PRO A 2 -9.98 -1.64 1.58
CA PRO A 2 -11.35 -1.36 1.11
C PRO A 2 -12.46 -1.91 2.02
N SER A 3 -12.33 -3.13 2.52
CA SER A 3 -13.32 -3.72 3.42
C SER A 3 -13.49 -2.92 4.71
N TRP A 4 -12.37 -2.47 5.31
CA TRP A 4 -12.41 -1.61 6.51
C TRP A 4 -13.05 -0.25 6.20
N HIS A 5 -12.68 0.37 5.09
CA HIS A 5 -13.23 1.66 4.67
C HIS A 5 -14.75 1.60 4.48
N LEU A 6 -15.21 0.61 3.71
CA LEU A 6 -16.63 0.40 3.44
C LEU A 6 -17.40 -0.08 4.69
N GLY A 7 -16.72 -0.75 5.63
CA GLY A 7 -17.30 -1.08 6.94
C GLY A 7 -17.62 0.16 7.76
N ARG A 8 -16.80 1.20 7.67
CA ARG A 8 -16.99 2.47 8.39
C ARG A 8 -17.86 3.48 7.64
N LEU A 9 -17.80 3.48 6.33
CA LEU A 9 -18.44 4.44 5.44
C LEU A 9 -19.18 3.68 4.33
N PRO A 10 -20.30 3.01 4.67
CA PRO A 10 -20.97 2.10 3.76
C PRO A 10 -21.67 2.78 2.56
N ASP A 11 -21.82 4.10 2.59
CA ASP A 11 -22.37 4.89 1.47
C ASP A 11 -21.28 5.37 0.50
N HIS A 12 -20.00 5.11 0.79
CA HIS A 12 -18.90 5.47 -0.11
C HIS A 12 -18.77 4.51 -1.29
N GLU A 13 -18.54 5.06 -2.45
CA GLU A 13 -18.26 4.32 -3.68
C GLU A 13 -16.75 4.16 -3.85
N PHE A 14 -16.32 2.95 -4.19
CA PHE A 14 -14.92 2.58 -4.31
C PHE A 14 -14.64 2.12 -5.74
N ILE A 15 -13.67 2.73 -6.42
CA ILE A 15 -13.16 2.26 -7.71
C ILE A 15 -11.74 1.75 -7.51
N ALA A 16 -11.46 0.51 -7.93
CA ALA A 16 -10.13 -0.06 -7.92
C ALA A 16 -9.71 -0.47 -9.33
N CYS A 17 -8.61 0.09 -9.78
CA CYS A 17 -8.03 -0.16 -11.09
C CYS A 17 -6.67 -0.87 -10.97
N SER A 18 -6.34 -1.69 -11.95
CA SER A 18 -5.02 -2.28 -12.11
C SER A 18 -4.67 -2.39 -13.60
N TYR A 19 -3.43 -2.78 -13.95
CA TYR A 19 -3.02 -2.91 -15.36
C TYR A 19 -3.95 -3.81 -16.19
N ASN A 20 -4.65 -4.74 -15.55
CA ASN A 20 -5.72 -5.50 -16.20
C ASN A 20 -6.90 -5.76 -15.26
N VAL A 21 -8.07 -5.99 -15.87
CA VAL A 21 -9.34 -6.23 -15.16
C VAL A 21 -9.31 -7.52 -14.33
N SER A 22 -8.62 -8.56 -14.78
CA SER A 22 -8.57 -9.85 -14.06
C SER A 22 -7.90 -9.72 -12.71
N LEU A 23 -6.84 -8.92 -12.61
CA LEU A 23 -6.17 -8.62 -11.34
C LEU A 23 -7.06 -7.79 -10.43
N ALA A 24 -7.66 -6.71 -10.95
CA ALA A 24 -8.62 -5.89 -10.19
C ALA A 24 -9.79 -6.73 -9.63
N MET A 25 -10.34 -7.64 -10.44
CA MET A 25 -11.40 -8.58 -10.02
C MET A 25 -10.93 -9.57 -8.96
N SER A 26 -9.65 -9.97 -8.97
CA SER A 26 -9.09 -10.84 -7.93
C SER A 26 -9.07 -10.14 -6.57
N PHE A 27 -8.73 -8.86 -6.54
CA PHE A 27 -8.79 -8.04 -5.33
C PHE A 27 -10.23 -7.83 -4.85
N SER A 28 -11.15 -7.54 -5.78
CA SER A 28 -12.58 -7.45 -5.48
C SER A 28 -13.12 -8.69 -4.77
N ARG A 29 -12.76 -9.90 -5.26
CA ARG A 29 -13.16 -11.16 -4.61
C ARG A 29 -12.62 -11.29 -3.19
N LYS A 30 -11.35 -10.91 -2.96
CA LYS A 30 -10.74 -10.92 -1.62
C LYS A 30 -11.43 -9.93 -0.67
N VAL A 31 -11.81 -8.74 -1.17
CA VAL A 31 -12.57 -7.78 -0.35
C VAL A 31 -13.92 -8.36 0.06
N LYS A 32 -14.65 -9.00 -0.87
CA LYS A 32 -15.92 -9.68 -0.56
C LYS A 32 -15.75 -10.82 0.42
N GLU A 33 -14.69 -11.62 0.28
CA GLU A 33 -14.35 -12.70 1.20
C GLU A 33 -14.18 -12.17 2.62
N VAL A 34 -13.39 -11.11 2.80
CA VAL A 34 -13.21 -10.44 4.10
C VAL A 34 -14.54 -9.93 4.66
N MET A 35 -15.37 -9.28 3.83
CA MET A 35 -16.68 -8.75 4.28
C MET A 35 -17.69 -9.82 4.61
N SER A 36 -17.50 -11.03 4.11
CA SER A 36 -18.33 -12.22 4.41
C SER A 36 -17.85 -13.00 5.64
N ASP A 37 -16.66 -12.69 6.14
CA ASP A 37 -16.08 -13.37 7.31
C ASP A 37 -16.87 -13.05 8.59
N PRO A 38 -17.18 -14.03 9.44
CA PRO A 38 -17.89 -13.82 10.70
C PRO A 38 -17.23 -12.79 11.63
N VAL A 39 -15.89 -12.72 11.64
CA VAL A 39 -15.15 -11.73 12.46
C VAL A 39 -15.44 -10.31 11.96
N TYR A 40 -15.37 -10.08 10.63
CA TYR A 40 -15.73 -8.81 10.03
C TYR A 40 -17.18 -8.44 10.37
N GLN A 41 -18.10 -9.39 10.22
CA GLN A 41 -19.52 -9.20 10.48
C GLN A 41 -19.86 -8.98 11.97
N GLY A 42 -18.97 -9.38 12.88
CA GLY A 42 -19.03 -9.06 14.29
C GLY A 42 -18.56 -7.64 14.65
N ILE A 43 -17.77 -7.02 13.74
CA ILE A 43 -17.21 -5.67 13.95
C ILE A 43 -18.06 -4.61 13.23
N PHE A 44 -18.51 -4.91 12.00
CA PHE A 44 -19.23 -3.99 11.13
C PHE A 44 -20.64 -4.49 10.82
N GLU A 45 -21.61 -3.59 10.80
CA GLU A 45 -22.99 -3.90 10.38
C GLU A 45 -23.13 -4.04 8.85
N THR A 46 -22.16 -3.56 8.10
CA THR A 46 -22.13 -3.56 6.63
C THR A 46 -22.19 -4.96 6.06
N ARG A 47 -23.08 -5.19 5.08
CA ARG A 47 -23.28 -6.47 4.38
C ARG A 47 -23.28 -6.28 2.88
N LEU A 48 -22.82 -7.29 2.15
CA LEU A 48 -22.93 -7.33 0.67
C LEU A 48 -24.40 -7.40 0.26
N HIS A 49 -24.75 -6.69 -0.83
CA HIS A 49 -26.10 -6.79 -1.41
C HIS A 49 -26.34 -8.18 -1.99
N PRO A 50 -27.46 -8.85 -1.69
CA PRO A 50 -27.65 -10.26 -2.09
C PRO A 50 -27.66 -10.48 -3.61
N ASP A 51 -28.18 -9.52 -4.39
CA ASP A 51 -28.36 -9.68 -5.83
C ASP A 51 -27.30 -8.96 -6.70
N PHE A 52 -26.47 -8.10 -6.10
CA PHE A 52 -25.43 -7.31 -6.81
C PHE A 52 -24.04 -7.66 -6.30
N GLN A 53 -23.52 -8.82 -6.73
CA GLN A 53 -22.24 -9.36 -6.23
C GLN A 53 -21.33 -9.88 -7.35
N ALA A 54 -21.35 -9.26 -8.54
CA ALA A 54 -20.39 -9.61 -9.58
C ALA A 54 -18.94 -9.32 -9.12
N ALA A 55 -17.95 -9.91 -9.77
CA ALA A 55 -16.55 -9.64 -9.40
C ALA A 55 -16.09 -8.26 -9.86
N GLU A 56 -16.71 -7.74 -10.94
CA GLU A 56 -16.42 -6.41 -11.48
C GLU A 56 -17.13 -5.30 -10.71
N GLU A 57 -18.33 -5.59 -10.21
CA GLU A 57 -19.13 -4.59 -9.50
C GLU A 57 -20.04 -5.24 -8.47
N TRP A 58 -20.08 -4.68 -7.29
CA TRP A 58 -20.99 -5.10 -6.23
C TRP A 58 -21.38 -3.93 -5.33
N ALA A 59 -22.48 -4.06 -4.65
CA ALA A 59 -23.10 -3.05 -3.81
C ALA A 59 -23.17 -3.49 -2.35
N ILE A 60 -23.42 -2.50 -1.47
CA ILE A 60 -23.66 -2.70 -0.04
C ILE A 60 -25.15 -2.70 0.21
N SER A 61 -25.63 -3.66 0.98
CA SER A 61 -27.05 -3.80 1.33
C SER A 61 -27.53 -2.63 2.16
N GLY A 62 -28.61 -1.99 1.72
CA GLY A 62 -29.22 -0.87 2.44
C GLY A 62 -28.46 0.46 2.34
N HIS A 63 -27.38 0.53 1.56
CA HIS A 63 -26.53 1.68 1.38
C HIS A 63 -26.29 2.01 -0.09
N ARG A 64 -25.79 3.22 -0.36
CA ARG A 64 -25.45 3.66 -1.73
C ARG A 64 -24.08 3.19 -2.18
N GLY A 65 -23.22 2.81 -1.25
CA GLY A 65 -21.86 2.45 -1.52
C GLY A 65 -21.71 1.11 -2.21
N GLY A 66 -20.54 0.92 -2.76
CA GLY A 66 -20.18 -0.27 -3.48
C GLY A 66 -18.74 -0.24 -3.97
N TYR A 67 -18.41 -1.20 -4.81
CA TYR A 67 -17.07 -1.40 -5.32
C TYR A 67 -17.11 -1.71 -6.81
N VAL A 68 -16.26 -1.06 -7.57
CA VAL A 68 -16.05 -1.29 -9.00
C VAL A 68 -14.60 -1.69 -9.24
N ALA A 69 -14.37 -2.83 -9.89
CA ALA A 69 -13.06 -3.31 -10.33
C ALA A 69 -12.90 -3.13 -11.82
N ALA A 70 -11.87 -2.45 -12.28
CA ALA A 70 -11.63 -2.18 -13.69
C ALA A 70 -10.14 -2.34 -14.04
N GLY A 71 -9.85 -2.58 -15.31
CA GLY A 71 -8.51 -2.40 -15.85
C GLY A 71 -8.25 -0.93 -16.19
N VAL A 72 -6.98 -0.51 -16.23
CA VAL A 72 -6.57 0.78 -16.81
C VAL A 72 -7.11 0.89 -18.23
N GLY A 73 -7.69 2.03 -18.58
CA GLY A 73 -8.42 2.22 -19.85
C GLY A 73 -9.79 1.54 -19.92
N GLY A 74 -10.20 0.82 -18.87
CA GLY A 74 -11.50 0.12 -18.81
C GLY A 74 -12.67 1.05 -18.51
N GLY A 75 -13.89 0.49 -18.56
CA GLY A 75 -15.14 1.22 -18.45
C GLY A 75 -15.50 1.63 -17.03
N ILE A 76 -14.98 2.76 -16.56
CA ILE A 76 -15.38 3.42 -15.30
C ILE A 76 -16.24 4.67 -15.53
N THR A 77 -16.56 4.95 -16.78
CA THR A 77 -17.39 6.10 -17.15
C THR A 77 -18.79 5.95 -16.55
N GLY A 78 -19.32 7.01 -15.97
CA GLY A 78 -20.62 6.99 -15.29
C GLY A 78 -20.61 6.42 -13.87
N LYS A 79 -19.45 6.00 -13.35
CA LYS A 79 -19.24 5.62 -11.94
C LYS A 79 -18.68 6.79 -11.16
N GLY A 80 -19.03 6.88 -9.87
CA GLY A 80 -18.43 7.82 -8.92
C GLY A 80 -17.46 7.12 -7.99
N ALA A 81 -16.52 7.85 -7.39
CA ALA A 81 -15.59 7.31 -6.42
C ALA A 81 -15.35 8.27 -5.27
N HIS A 82 -15.59 7.84 -4.06
CA HIS A 82 -15.06 8.48 -2.85
C HIS A 82 -13.62 8.03 -2.59
N VAL A 83 -13.27 6.84 -3.07
CA VAL A 83 -11.90 6.32 -3.08
C VAL A 83 -11.60 5.71 -4.44
N LEU A 84 -10.58 6.25 -5.12
CA LEU A 84 -10.02 5.69 -6.33
C LEU A 84 -8.67 5.05 -5.99
N THR A 85 -8.59 3.73 -6.10
CA THR A 85 -7.32 3.00 -5.93
C THR A 85 -6.79 2.58 -7.30
N ILE A 86 -5.52 2.85 -7.56
CA ILE A 86 -4.80 2.39 -8.75
C ILE A 86 -3.64 1.53 -8.27
N ASP A 87 -3.72 0.23 -8.52
CA ASP A 87 -2.75 -0.76 -8.06
C ASP A 87 -2.02 -1.37 -9.25
N ASP A 88 -0.71 -1.20 -9.29
CA ASP A 88 0.17 -1.60 -10.39
C ASP A 88 -0.41 -1.27 -11.78
N PRO A 89 -0.49 0.02 -12.17
CA PRO A 89 -1.09 0.41 -13.45
C PRO A 89 -0.26 -0.01 -14.67
N ILE A 90 1.01 -0.37 -14.48
CA ILE A 90 1.97 -0.87 -15.49
C ILE A 90 2.37 -2.29 -15.10
N LYS A 91 2.32 -3.20 -16.06
CA LYS A 91 2.52 -4.63 -15.82
C LYS A 91 3.98 -5.01 -15.55
N ASN A 92 4.92 -4.42 -16.30
CA ASN A 92 6.32 -4.81 -16.30
C ASN A 92 7.24 -3.69 -16.84
N ALA A 93 8.55 -3.94 -16.78
CA ALA A 93 9.56 -2.99 -17.25
C ALA A 93 9.48 -2.69 -18.76
N GLU A 94 9.04 -3.66 -19.59
CA GLU A 94 8.88 -3.48 -21.03
C GLU A 94 7.78 -2.46 -21.34
N GLU A 95 6.62 -2.58 -20.69
CA GLU A 95 5.55 -1.59 -20.79
C GLU A 95 5.98 -0.23 -20.25
N ALA A 96 6.71 -0.21 -19.14
CA ALA A 96 7.22 1.02 -18.55
C ALA A 96 8.23 1.75 -19.45
N ALA A 97 9.00 1.03 -20.25
CA ALA A 97 9.94 1.61 -21.23
C ALA A 97 9.21 2.33 -22.39
N SER A 98 7.94 1.99 -22.68
CA SER A 98 7.16 2.57 -23.76
C SER A 98 6.63 3.94 -23.39
N ALA A 99 7.13 5.00 -24.06
CA ALA A 99 6.63 6.36 -23.88
C ALA A 99 5.13 6.49 -24.22
N ASP A 100 4.68 5.79 -25.28
CA ASP A 100 3.26 5.79 -25.70
C ASP A 100 2.34 5.19 -24.63
N LEU A 101 2.78 4.13 -23.94
CA LEU A 101 1.97 3.52 -22.89
C LEU A 101 1.94 4.41 -21.64
N ARG A 102 3.05 5.04 -21.29
CA ARG A 102 3.07 6.02 -20.18
C ARG A 102 2.17 7.21 -20.46
N GLU A 103 2.19 7.73 -21.71
CA GLU A 103 1.33 8.84 -22.12
C GLU A 103 -0.16 8.45 -22.06
N LYS A 104 -0.54 7.31 -22.61
CA LYS A 104 -1.92 6.81 -22.57
C LYS A 104 -2.41 6.60 -21.12
N LEU A 105 -1.54 6.11 -20.23
CA LEU A 105 -1.86 5.97 -18.82
C LEU A 105 -2.10 7.33 -18.17
N TRP A 106 -1.27 8.32 -18.47
CA TRP A 106 -1.41 9.68 -17.96
C TRP A 106 -2.70 10.35 -18.47
N GLU A 107 -2.96 10.25 -19.78
CA GLU A 107 -4.21 10.74 -20.37
C GLU A 107 -5.44 10.08 -19.74
N TRP A 108 -5.42 8.76 -19.58
CA TRP A 108 -6.52 8.05 -18.92
C TRP A 108 -6.69 8.51 -17.46
N TYR A 109 -5.60 8.67 -16.72
CA TYR A 109 -5.64 9.13 -15.34
C TYR A 109 -6.29 10.51 -15.26
N THR A 110 -5.81 11.48 -16.02
CA THR A 110 -6.25 12.87 -15.94
C THR A 110 -7.63 13.10 -16.53
N SER A 111 -7.94 12.46 -17.68
CA SER A 111 -9.20 12.71 -18.40
C SER A 111 -10.35 11.82 -17.93
N THR A 112 -10.06 10.63 -17.41
CA THR A 112 -11.09 9.63 -17.10
C THR A 112 -11.13 9.28 -15.62
N ALA A 113 -10.03 8.76 -15.05
CA ALA A 113 -10.03 8.20 -13.69
C ALA A 113 -10.21 9.29 -12.64
N TYR A 114 -9.42 10.34 -12.69
CA TYR A 114 -9.47 11.46 -11.76
C TYR A 114 -10.84 12.16 -11.76
N THR A 115 -11.46 12.29 -12.93
CA THR A 115 -12.79 12.91 -13.06
C THR A 115 -13.93 12.10 -12.43
N ARG A 116 -13.65 10.90 -11.93
CA ARG A 116 -14.63 10.08 -11.18
C ARG A 116 -14.72 10.43 -9.71
N LEU A 117 -13.78 11.20 -9.19
CA LEU A 117 -13.77 11.53 -7.77
C LEU A 117 -14.99 12.34 -7.37
N ALA A 118 -15.66 11.87 -6.33
CA ALA A 118 -16.69 12.64 -5.64
C ALA A 118 -16.02 13.80 -4.86
N PRO A 119 -16.75 14.87 -4.55
CA PRO A 119 -16.26 15.94 -3.69
C PRO A 119 -15.73 15.37 -2.36
N GLY A 120 -14.48 15.67 -2.02
CA GLY A 120 -13.80 15.14 -0.84
C GLY A 120 -13.29 13.69 -1.01
N GLY A 121 -13.38 13.12 -2.20
CA GLY A 121 -12.79 11.82 -2.52
C GLY A 121 -11.27 11.86 -2.58
N GLY A 122 -10.63 10.71 -2.42
CA GLY A 122 -9.18 10.56 -2.43
C GLY A 122 -8.67 9.54 -3.43
N VAL A 123 -7.43 9.71 -3.84
CA VAL A 123 -6.70 8.79 -4.72
C VAL A 123 -5.62 8.07 -3.92
N LEU A 124 -5.55 6.74 -4.09
CA LEU A 124 -4.49 5.89 -3.57
C LEU A 124 -3.80 5.19 -4.74
N ILE A 125 -2.54 5.49 -4.96
CA ILE A 125 -1.73 4.84 -5.99
C ILE A 125 -0.71 3.94 -5.32
N ILE A 126 -0.69 2.67 -5.71
CA ILE A 126 0.24 1.66 -5.23
C ILE A 126 0.93 1.12 -6.47
N GLN A 127 2.24 1.26 -6.57
CA GLN A 127 2.95 0.73 -7.73
C GLN A 127 4.43 0.44 -7.43
N THR A 128 5.00 -0.45 -8.22
CA THR A 128 6.44 -0.58 -8.35
C THR A 128 6.97 0.59 -9.18
N TRP A 129 8.06 1.21 -8.73
CA TRP A 129 8.74 2.28 -9.47
C TRP A 129 9.50 1.69 -10.65
N TRP A 130 8.99 1.88 -11.85
CA TRP A 130 9.59 1.38 -13.07
C TRP A 130 10.35 2.43 -13.86
N HIS A 131 9.87 3.67 -13.85
CA HIS A 131 10.40 4.75 -14.68
C HIS A 131 10.08 6.12 -14.05
N ASP A 132 11.01 7.08 -14.15
CA ASP A 132 10.82 8.42 -13.60
C ASP A 132 9.66 9.20 -14.25
N ASP A 133 9.28 8.83 -15.47
CA ASP A 133 8.15 9.38 -16.21
C ASP A 133 6.92 8.44 -16.20
N ASP A 134 6.78 7.57 -15.19
CA ASP A 134 5.56 6.80 -14.98
C ASP A 134 4.48 7.63 -14.24
N LEU A 135 3.32 7.04 -13.96
CA LEU A 135 2.21 7.76 -13.32
C LEU A 135 2.63 8.45 -12.02
N ALA A 136 3.31 7.74 -11.12
CA ALA A 136 3.74 8.32 -9.85
C ALA A 136 4.84 9.37 -10.04
N GLY A 137 5.73 9.16 -11.01
CA GLY A 137 6.77 10.14 -11.35
C GLY A 137 6.19 11.44 -11.87
N ARG A 138 5.21 11.37 -12.79
CA ARG A 138 4.52 12.56 -13.32
C ARG A 138 3.72 13.30 -12.25
N ILE A 139 3.04 12.59 -11.36
CA ILE A 139 2.33 13.20 -10.23
C ILE A 139 3.33 13.91 -9.31
N GLN A 140 4.44 13.28 -8.94
CA GLN A 140 5.45 13.91 -8.10
C GLN A 140 6.12 15.12 -8.78
N GLN A 141 6.24 15.11 -10.10
CA GLN A 141 6.73 16.25 -10.84
C GLN A 141 5.71 17.40 -10.82
N ALA A 142 4.42 17.10 -11.05
CA ALA A 142 3.36 18.12 -10.98
C ALA A 142 3.28 18.77 -9.59
N MET A 143 3.43 18.01 -8.51
CA MET A 143 3.49 18.54 -7.14
C MET A 143 4.64 19.51 -6.91
N LYS A 144 5.77 19.32 -7.60
CA LYS A 144 6.94 20.22 -7.49
C LYS A 144 6.78 21.48 -8.31
N ASP A 145 6.18 21.35 -9.50
CA ASP A 145 6.08 22.41 -10.48
C ASP A 145 4.93 23.38 -10.17
N ASP A 146 3.86 22.88 -9.54
CA ASP A 146 2.67 23.63 -9.22
C ASP A 146 2.22 23.41 -7.77
N PRO A 147 2.38 24.39 -6.87
CA PRO A 147 1.90 24.30 -5.49
C PRO A 147 0.37 24.16 -5.36
N GLU A 148 -0.39 24.51 -6.39
CA GLU A 148 -1.86 24.35 -6.42
C GLU A 148 -2.29 22.95 -6.94
N ALA A 149 -1.34 22.15 -7.44
CA ALA A 149 -1.61 20.76 -7.80
C ALA A 149 -1.94 19.92 -6.56
N ASP A 150 -2.66 18.82 -6.77
CA ASP A 150 -2.94 17.88 -5.68
C ASP A 150 -1.65 17.41 -4.99
N GLN A 151 -1.61 17.56 -3.68
CA GLN A 151 -0.47 17.17 -2.87
C GLN A 151 -0.68 15.75 -2.33
N PHE A 152 0.14 14.81 -2.78
CA PHE A 152 0.13 13.41 -2.32
C PHE A 152 1.13 13.22 -1.18
N GLU A 153 0.75 12.43 -0.19
CA GLU A 153 1.70 11.84 0.74
C GLU A 153 2.44 10.68 0.03
N VAL A 154 3.75 10.79 -0.10
CA VAL A 154 4.56 9.79 -0.82
C VAL A 154 5.26 8.87 0.17
N VAL A 155 4.83 7.61 0.24
CA VAL A 155 5.47 6.57 1.06
C VAL A 155 6.30 5.67 0.16
N LYS A 156 7.61 5.58 0.42
CA LYS A 156 8.55 4.77 -0.38
C LYS A 156 9.09 3.60 0.44
N TYR A 157 9.02 2.41 -0.16
CA TYR A 157 9.64 1.21 0.36
C TYR A 157 10.70 0.72 -0.64
N PRO A 158 11.95 1.16 -0.53
CA PRO A 158 13.00 0.74 -1.46
C PRO A 158 13.21 -0.78 -1.40
N ALA A 159 13.53 -1.40 -2.55
CA ALA A 159 13.75 -2.85 -2.63
C ALA A 159 14.95 -3.28 -1.77
N ILE A 160 15.98 -2.42 -1.69
CA ILE A 160 17.12 -2.58 -0.80
C ILE A 160 16.93 -1.60 0.37
N ALA A 161 16.98 -2.09 1.58
CA ALA A 161 16.89 -1.24 2.75
C ALA A 161 18.13 -0.32 2.85
N GLU A 162 17.89 0.99 2.90
CA GLU A 162 18.94 2.01 3.05
C GLU A 162 19.33 2.23 4.50
N ALA A 163 18.44 1.86 5.42
CA ALA A 163 18.61 1.93 6.86
C ALA A 163 17.99 0.69 7.52
N ASP A 164 18.35 0.41 8.75
CA ASP A 164 17.62 -0.59 9.54
C ASP A 164 16.23 -0.04 9.87
N GLU A 165 15.21 -0.82 9.54
CA GLU A 165 13.81 -0.48 9.80
C GLU A 165 13.27 -1.33 10.96
N TRP A 166 12.89 -0.67 12.03
CA TRP A 166 12.35 -1.27 13.24
C TRP A 166 10.92 -0.83 13.47
N LEU A 167 10.09 -1.74 13.96
CA LEU A 167 8.75 -1.40 14.44
C LEU A 167 8.78 -1.33 15.96
N ASP A 168 8.45 -0.18 16.54
CA ASP A 168 8.16 -0.09 17.96
C ASP A 168 6.80 -0.76 18.21
N LEU A 169 6.84 -1.86 18.99
CA LEU A 169 5.64 -2.65 19.27
C LEU A 169 4.67 -1.96 20.24
N ALA A 170 5.14 -0.99 21.00
CA ALA A 170 4.31 -0.25 21.94
C ALA A 170 3.57 0.92 21.26
N THR A 171 4.29 1.70 20.44
CA THR A 171 3.74 2.86 19.74
C THR A 171 3.21 2.53 18.34
N GLN A 172 3.60 1.39 17.78
CA GLN A 172 3.36 0.99 16.38
C GLN A 172 3.99 1.95 15.36
N GLU A 173 5.00 2.69 15.77
CA GLU A 173 5.73 3.62 14.92
C GLU A 173 6.91 2.93 14.21
N LEU A 174 7.19 3.35 12.98
CA LEU A 174 8.34 2.91 12.22
C LEU A 174 9.56 3.76 12.58
N VAL A 175 10.59 3.11 13.12
CA VAL A 175 11.88 3.73 13.46
C VAL A 175 12.91 3.32 12.41
N ARG A 176 13.58 4.30 11.81
CA ARG A 176 14.70 4.08 10.88
C ARG A 176 15.99 4.51 11.54
N VAL A 177 16.99 3.62 11.50
CA VAL A 177 18.32 3.88 12.04
C VAL A 177 19.33 3.81 10.89
N GLU A 178 19.93 4.95 10.56
CA GLU A 178 21.00 5.02 9.59
C GLU A 178 22.34 4.67 10.26
N HIS A 179 23.07 3.73 9.65
CA HIS A 179 24.41 3.40 10.07
C HIS A 179 25.43 4.10 9.17
N SER A 180 26.47 4.67 9.78
CA SER A 180 27.56 5.36 9.07
C SER A 180 28.46 4.42 8.25
N GLU A 181 28.43 3.11 8.51
CA GLU A 181 29.16 2.09 7.74
C GLU A 181 28.25 0.91 7.39
N PRO A 182 28.38 0.33 6.17
CA PRO A 182 27.67 -0.88 5.82
C PRO A 182 28.23 -2.04 6.63
N ALA A 183 27.53 -2.46 7.67
CA ALA A 183 27.80 -3.75 8.28
C ALA A 183 27.37 -4.83 7.29
N LEU A 184 28.35 -5.51 6.65
CA LEU A 184 28.12 -6.77 5.98
C LEU A 184 27.75 -7.79 7.07
N VAL A 185 26.49 -7.91 7.36
CA VAL A 185 25.96 -8.94 8.25
C VAL A 185 25.76 -10.17 7.41
N ASN A 186 26.50 -11.22 7.71
CA ASN A 186 26.23 -12.53 7.15
C ASN A 186 24.92 -13.04 7.76
N ASP A 187 23.86 -13.13 6.96
CA ASP A 187 22.51 -13.57 7.39
C ASP A 187 22.49 -15.00 7.96
N GLU A 188 23.57 -15.77 7.73
CA GLU A 188 23.71 -17.15 8.21
C GLU A 188 24.30 -17.22 9.63
N ASP A 189 24.78 -16.09 10.19
CA ASP A 189 25.38 -16.04 11.53
C ASP A 189 24.40 -15.43 12.55
N PRO A 190 23.72 -16.26 13.38
CA PRO A 190 22.76 -15.79 14.37
C PRO A 190 23.35 -14.86 15.43
N ASP A 191 24.66 -14.99 15.70
CA ASP A 191 25.34 -14.18 16.71
C ASP A 191 25.64 -12.77 16.20
N GLN A 192 25.96 -12.61 14.91
CA GLN A 192 26.10 -11.29 14.29
C GLN A 192 24.76 -10.54 14.21
N VAL A 193 23.69 -11.23 13.84
CA VAL A 193 22.33 -10.67 13.85
C VAL A 193 21.93 -10.23 15.26
N ALA A 194 22.26 -11.02 16.28
CA ALA A 194 21.99 -10.68 17.67
C ALA A 194 22.82 -9.49 18.18
N GLN A 195 24.09 -9.36 17.73
CA GLN A 195 24.94 -8.21 18.07
C GLN A 195 24.45 -6.90 17.45
N VAL A 196 24.05 -6.93 16.18
CA VAL A 196 23.47 -5.76 15.48
C VAL A 196 22.17 -5.35 16.15
N SER A 197 21.31 -6.31 16.48
CA SER A 197 20.06 -6.06 17.21
C SER A 197 20.29 -5.42 18.58
N ARG A 198 21.31 -5.86 19.32
CA ARG A 198 21.69 -5.26 20.62
C ARG A 198 22.32 -3.88 20.47
N ALA A 199 23.09 -3.64 19.41
CA ALA A 199 23.70 -2.34 19.13
C ALA A 199 22.65 -1.29 18.71
N ALA A 200 21.64 -1.69 17.93
CA ALA A 200 20.54 -0.82 17.55
C ALA A 200 19.64 -0.48 18.75
N ALA A 201 19.31 -1.46 19.60
CA ALA A 201 18.56 -1.24 20.84
C ALA A 201 19.29 -0.30 21.83
N LYS A 202 20.64 -0.33 21.87
CA LYS A 202 21.44 0.59 22.68
C LYS A 202 21.52 2.02 22.12
N ARG A 203 21.23 2.20 20.82
CA ARG A 203 21.30 3.51 20.14
C ARG A 203 19.95 4.20 19.99
N ALA A 204 18.84 3.57 20.40
CA ALA A 204 17.56 4.25 20.54
C ALA A 204 17.70 5.27 21.69
N PRO A 205 17.70 6.59 21.41
CA PRO A 205 18.11 7.61 22.39
C PRO A 205 17.20 7.71 23.62
N ASP A 206 16.03 7.10 23.62
CA ASP A 206 15.01 7.24 24.65
C ASP A 206 14.49 5.91 25.23
N ALA A 207 15.16 4.79 24.99
CA ALA A 207 14.76 3.54 25.63
C ALA A 207 15.19 3.55 27.10
N PRO A 208 14.25 3.45 28.06
CA PRO A 208 14.61 3.41 29.48
C PRO A 208 15.48 2.17 29.77
N GLU A 209 16.52 2.33 30.59
CA GLU A 209 17.36 1.21 31.06
C GLU A 209 16.47 0.12 31.66
N GLY A 210 16.52 -1.08 31.07
CA GLY A 210 15.75 -2.23 31.54
C GLY A 210 14.42 -2.47 30.83
N ALA A 211 14.04 -1.66 29.83
CA ALA A 211 12.86 -1.96 29.01
C ALA A 211 13.11 -3.22 28.16
N ALA A 212 12.19 -4.17 28.20
CA ALA A 212 12.15 -5.28 27.24
C ALA A 212 12.17 -4.69 25.83
N CYS A 213 12.94 -5.29 24.92
CA CYS A 213 13.08 -4.81 23.54
C CYS A 213 11.68 -4.71 22.90
N THR A 214 11.15 -3.49 22.78
CA THR A 214 9.86 -3.20 22.17
C THR A 214 9.98 -3.07 20.65
N LEU A 215 11.20 -3.08 20.13
CA LEU A 215 11.48 -2.91 18.71
C LEU A 215 11.55 -4.26 18.00
N LYS A 216 10.88 -4.37 16.86
CA LYS A 216 10.95 -5.49 15.93
C LYS A 216 11.68 -5.06 14.66
N LEU A 217 12.81 -5.68 14.36
CA LEU A 217 13.51 -5.43 13.11
C LEU A 217 12.63 -5.88 11.93
N LEU A 218 12.23 -4.95 11.09
CA LEU A 218 11.47 -5.22 9.89
C LEU A 218 12.39 -5.45 8.70
N ARG A 219 13.43 -4.61 8.55
CA ARG A 219 14.36 -4.66 7.42
C ARG A 219 15.75 -4.20 7.85
N PRO A 220 16.79 -5.01 7.72
CA PRO A 220 18.18 -4.59 7.91
C PRO A 220 18.67 -3.77 6.72
N LYS A 221 19.58 -2.83 6.95
CA LYS A 221 20.27 -2.07 5.90
C LYS A 221 20.94 -3.03 4.90
N GLY A 222 20.76 -2.80 3.60
CA GLY A 222 21.30 -3.65 2.53
C GLY A 222 20.49 -4.90 2.22
N GLY A 223 19.47 -5.25 3.04
CA GLY A 223 18.57 -6.38 2.76
C GLY A 223 17.56 -6.06 1.65
N ARG A 224 17.26 -7.06 0.80
CA ARG A 224 16.20 -6.94 -0.23
C ARG A 224 14.85 -7.30 0.34
N SER A 225 13.79 -6.63 -0.13
CA SER A 225 12.42 -6.87 0.34
C SER A 225 11.92 -8.29 0.08
N GLU A 226 12.42 -8.94 -0.96
CA GLU A 226 12.02 -10.30 -1.35
C GLU A 226 12.69 -11.42 -0.54
N GLU A 227 13.82 -11.15 0.12
CA GLU A 227 14.56 -12.15 0.92
C GLU A 227 13.98 -12.38 2.31
N ARG A 228 12.77 -11.85 2.59
CA ARG A 228 12.33 -11.79 3.92
C ARG A 228 11.02 -12.38 4.24
N ARG A 229 11.02 -13.68 4.49
CA ARG A 229 9.96 -14.39 5.23
C ARG A 229 10.34 -14.80 6.66
N VAL A 230 11.21 -14.09 7.30
CA VAL A 230 11.57 -14.42 8.68
C VAL A 230 11.54 -13.19 9.56
N GLY A 231 10.36 -12.86 10.05
CA GLY A 231 10.24 -12.07 11.27
C GLY A 231 10.79 -12.89 12.44
N LYS A 232 12.03 -12.71 12.79
CA LYS A 232 12.55 -13.22 14.07
C LYS A 232 12.01 -12.32 15.16
N GLU A 233 11.00 -12.79 15.86
CA GLU A 233 10.61 -12.20 17.14
C GLU A 233 11.80 -12.26 18.09
N CYS A 234 12.18 -11.12 18.66
CA CYS A 234 13.04 -11.10 19.82
C CYS A 234 12.28 -11.78 20.96
N ARG A 235 12.44 -13.09 21.12
CA ARG A 235 12.01 -13.77 22.36
C ARG A 235 13.09 -13.50 23.39
N SER A 236 12.82 -12.59 24.31
CA SER A 236 13.52 -12.59 25.60
C SER A 236 13.24 -13.92 26.28
N ARG A 237 14.21 -14.81 26.33
CA ARG A 237 14.20 -15.91 27.30
C ARG A 237 14.74 -15.37 28.61
N TRP A 238 13.94 -15.53 29.63
CA TRP A 238 14.32 -15.53 31.04
C TRP A 238 15.16 -16.76 31.31
#